data_5a2f2ca1cd7e10c46df50bd7cc743dac
#
_entry.id   5a2f2ca1cd7e10c46df50bd7cc743dac
#
_cell.length_a   1.000
_cell.length_b   1.000
_cell.length_c   1.000
_cell.angle_alpha   90.00
_cell.angle_beta   90.00
_cell.angle_gamma   90.00
#
_symmetry.space_group_name_H-M   'P 1'
#
loop_
_entity.id
_entity.type
_entity.pdbx_description
1 polymer ?
#
loop_
_entity_poly.entity_id
_entity_poly.type
_entity_poly.pdbx_seq_one_letter_code
_entity_poly.pdbx_strand_id
1 'polypeptide(L)'
;KVMDEKNRPVTRAIYNIIGINRDGYKDLLGMYISKSEGANFWLSCLSDIQSRGVKDILIACTDNLTGFSDAIKSIFPQTTVQTCIVHQIRNSIKYVASKNQKTFMKDLKQVYQAVSKEQAEVELDNLELKWGEDYPIVIKSWRDNWDKLSAYFQYSDGIRKMIYTTNTVEGYHRQIRKVTKNKGVFT
;
A
#
# COMPACT_ATOMS: atom_id res chain seq x y z
N LYS A 1 -1.95 21.57 -6.49
CA LYS A 1 -3.23 21.98 -7.08
C LYS A 1 -3.13 21.95 -8.59
N VAL A 2 -4.24 21.72 -9.29
CA VAL A 2 -4.37 21.80 -10.76
C VAL A 2 -5.47 22.81 -11.09
N MET A 3 -5.42 23.39 -12.28
CA MET A 3 -6.52 24.24 -12.76
C MET A 3 -7.69 23.41 -13.23
N ASP A 4 -8.92 23.77 -12.87
CA ASP A 4 -10.14 23.19 -13.41
C ASP A 4 -10.53 23.85 -14.76
N GLU A 5 -11.57 23.32 -15.40
CA GLU A 5 -12.09 23.84 -16.67
C GLU A 5 -12.55 25.31 -16.61
N LYS A 6 -12.79 25.82 -15.40
CA LYS A 6 -13.17 27.21 -15.15
C LYS A 6 -11.98 28.06 -14.66
N ASN A 7 -10.75 27.57 -14.91
CA ASN A 7 -9.51 28.22 -14.54
C ASN A 7 -9.36 28.52 -13.01
N ARG A 8 -9.91 27.64 -12.16
CA ARG A 8 -9.83 27.76 -10.69
C ARG A 8 -8.88 26.71 -10.13
N PRO A 9 -8.02 27.05 -9.16
CA PRO A 9 -7.08 26.10 -8.54
C PRO A 9 -7.81 25.11 -7.63
N VAL A 10 -7.89 23.84 -8.02
CA VAL A 10 -8.50 22.76 -7.27
C VAL A 10 -7.46 21.74 -6.81
N THR A 11 -7.70 21.14 -5.64
CA THR A 11 -6.87 20.03 -5.18
C THR A 11 -7.32 18.72 -5.85
N ARG A 12 -6.38 17.97 -6.37
CA ARG A 12 -6.59 16.62 -6.95
C ARG A 12 -5.61 15.65 -6.34
N ALA A 13 -6.05 14.40 -6.17
CA ALA A 13 -5.15 13.30 -5.88
C ALA A 13 -4.45 12.85 -7.16
N ILE A 14 -3.17 12.51 -7.03
CA ILE A 14 -2.38 11.90 -8.10
C ILE A 14 -2.03 10.49 -7.66
N TYR A 15 -2.38 9.52 -8.49
CA TYR A 15 -2.16 8.10 -8.27
C TYR A 15 -1.03 7.63 -9.17
N ASN A 16 -0.03 7.01 -8.56
CA ASN A 16 1.11 6.47 -9.29
C ASN A 16 1.07 4.95 -9.21
N ILE A 17 1.09 4.27 -10.35
CA ILE A 17 1.23 2.82 -10.43
C ILE A 17 2.66 2.53 -10.83
N ILE A 18 3.39 1.89 -9.92
CA ILE A 18 4.79 1.50 -10.11
C ILE A 18 4.84 -0.02 -10.19
N GLY A 19 5.41 -0.55 -11.25
CA GLY A 19 5.69 -1.97 -11.44
C GLY A 19 7.15 -2.32 -11.14
N ILE A 20 7.39 -3.58 -10.82
CA ILE A 20 8.72 -4.20 -10.78
C ILE A 20 8.64 -5.42 -11.70
N ASN A 21 9.51 -5.48 -12.71
CA ASN A 21 9.55 -6.60 -13.63
C ASN A 21 10.31 -7.81 -13.03
N ARG A 22 10.36 -8.93 -13.76
CA ARG A 22 11.03 -10.16 -13.32
C ARG A 22 12.53 -10.00 -13.10
N ASP A 23 13.15 -9.03 -13.76
CA ASP A 23 14.57 -8.73 -13.62
C ASP A 23 14.86 -7.75 -12.47
N GLY A 24 13.82 -7.33 -11.73
CA GLY A 24 13.92 -6.42 -10.59
C GLY A 24 13.94 -4.93 -10.95
N TYR A 25 13.78 -4.58 -12.23
CA TYR A 25 13.71 -3.18 -12.67
C TYR A 25 12.36 -2.57 -12.34
N LYS A 26 12.42 -1.33 -11.84
CA LYS A 26 11.25 -0.54 -11.49
C LYS A 26 10.84 0.34 -12.66
N ASP A 27 9.54 0.38 -12.93
CA ASP A 27 8.97 1.22 -13.96
C ASP A 27 7.71 1.94 -13.48
N LEU A 28 7.49 3.16 -13.95
CA LEU A 28 6.27 3.90 -13.73
C LEU A 28 5.23 3.48 -14.79
N LEU A 29 4.33 2.60 -14.42
CA LEU A 29 3.29 2.09 -15.32
C LEU A 29 2.21 3.13 -15.63
N GLY A 30 1.95 4.07 -14.72
CA GLY A 30 0.98 5.13 -14.97
C GLY A 30 0.94 6.18 -13.87
N MET A 31 0.49 7.37 -14.28
CA MET A 31 0.17 8.48 -13.38
C MET A 31 -1.23 8.97 -13.73
N TYR A 32 -2.14 8.90 -12.78
CA TYR A 32 -3.56 9.20 -12.97
C TYR A 32 -4.00 10.30 -12.02
N ILE A 33 -4.90 11.16 -12.48
CA ILE A 33 -5.48 12.25 -11.67
C ILE A 33 -6.99 12.05 -11.63
N SER A 34 -7.58 12.08 -10.43
CA SER A 34 -9.03 11.94 -10.29
C SER A 34 -9.64 12.95 -9.34
N LYS A 35 -10.93 13.22 -9.57
CA LYS A 35 -11.81 13.98 -8.68
C LYS A 35 -12.34 13.09 -7.54
N SER A 36 -12.51 11.79 -7.81
CA SER A 36 -13.06 10.81 -6.88
C SER A 36 -12.35 9.47 -7.03
N GLU A 37 -12.20 8.77 -5.94
CA GLU A 37 -11.74 7.39 -5.88
C GLU A 37 -12.97 6.48 -5.91
N GLY A 38 -13.00 5.54 -6.83
CA GLY A 38 -14.09 4.58 -6.94
C GLY A 38 -13.73 3.43 -7.85
N ALA A 39 -14.53 2.36 -7.83
CA ALA A 39 -14.26 1.15 -8.60
C ALA A 39 -14.06 1.43 -10.09
N ASN A 40 -14.87 2.31 -10.69
CA ASN A 40 -14.75 2.66 -12.12
C ASN A 40 -13.43 3.37 -12.44
N PHE A 41 -12.95 4.24 -11.54
CA PHE A 41 -11.64 4.89 -11.71
C PHE A 41 -10.53 3.84 -11.71
N TRP A 42 -10.55 2.91 -10.75
CA TRP A 42 -9.54 1.86 -10.67
C TRP A 42 -9.60 0.91 -11.85
N LEU A 43 -10.80 0.55 -12.31
CA LEU A 43 -10.98 -0.25 -13.54
C LEU A 43 -10.36 0.46 -14.75
N SER A 44 -10.58 1.76 -14.91
CA SER A 44 -10.00 2.51 -16.05
C SER A 44 -8.47 2.55 -15.98
N CYS A 45 -7.88 2.76 -14.79
CA CYS A 45 -6.42 2.74 -14.63
C CYS A 45 -5.81 1.37 -14.98
N LEU A 46 -6.44 0.28 -14.49
CA LEU A 46 -5.96 -1.08 -14.72
C LEU A 46 -6.15 -1.51 -16.18
N SER A 47 -7.27 -1.14 -16.81
CA SER A 47 -7.49 -1.38 -18.24
C SER A 47 -6.50 -0.62 -19.11
N ASP A 48 -6.12 0.60 -18.74
CA ASP A 48 -5.12 1.37 -19.46
C ASP A 48 -3.75 0.68 -19.42
N ILE A 49 -3.26 0.26 -18.23
CA ILE A 49 -1.98 -0.43 -18.16
C ILE A 49 -2.01 -1.80 -18.86
N GLN A 50 -3.15 -2.50 -18.84
CA GLN A 50 -3.34 -3.75 -19.60
C GLN A 50 -3.25 -3.49 -21.11
N SER A 51 -3.93 -2.47 -21.63
CA SER A 51 -3.91 -2.10 -23.05
C SER A 51 -2.52 -1.71 -23.53
N ARG A 52 -1.69 -1.18 -22.65
CA ARG A 52 -0.28 -0.84 -22.92
C ARG A 52 0.69 -2.00 -22.78
N GLY A 53 0.19 -3.23 -22.56
CA GLY A 53 0.98 -4.46 -22.63
C GLY A 53 1.29 -5.14 -21.30
N VAL A 54 0.74 -4.69 -20.19
CA VAL A 54 0.82 -5.45 -18.92
C VAL A 54 -0.14 -6.64 -19.02
N LYS A 55 0.41 -7.83 -19.23
CA LYS A 55 -0.38 -9.06 -19.45
C LYS A 55 -0.80 -9.73 -18.15
N ASP A 56 0.04 -9.64 -17.12
CA ASP A 56 -0.18 -10.29 -15.84
C ASP A 56 0.50 -9.53 -14.71
N ILE A 57 -0.05 -9.65 -13.50
CA ILE A 57 0.48 -9.07 -12.27
C ILE A 57 0.50 -10.17 -11.21
N LEU A 58 1.69 -10.56 -10.75
CA LEU A 58 1.83 -11.58 -9.71
C LEU A 58 1.26 -11.08 -8.37
N ILE A 59 1.68 -9.89 -7.95
CA ILE A 59 1.28 -9.28 -6.68
C ILE A 59 0.96 -7.80 -6.90
N ALA A 60 -0.19 -7.34 -6.41
CA ALA A 60 -0.54 -5.93 -6.34
C ALA A 60 -0.61 -5.46 -4.89
N CYS A 61 0.30 -4.57 -4.50
CA CYS A 61 0.32 -3.96 -3.16
C CYS A 61 -0.49 -2.66 -3.16
N THR A 62 -1.51 -2.58 -2.32
CA THR A 62 -2.46 -1.46 -2.30
C THR A 62 -2.73 -0.94 -0.89
N ASP A 63 -3.17 0.30 -0.77
CA ASP A 63 -3.50 0.96 0.50
C ASP A 63 -4.91 0.62 1.02
N ASN A 64 -5.45 -0.55 0.72
CA ASN A 64 -6.80 -0.99 1.11
C ASN A 64 -7.91 -0.01 0.68
N LEU A 65 -7.79 0.55 -0.52
CA LEU A 65 -8.76 1.46 -1.11
C LEU A 65 -10.04 0.72 -1.51
N THR A 66 -11.18 1.30 -1.23
CA THR A 66 -12.49 0.69 -1.52
C THR A 66 -12.65 0.40 -3.02
N GLY A 67 -13.04 -0.84 -3.36
CA GLY A 67 -13.27 -1.29 -4.73
C GLY A 67 -12.01 -1.54 -5.56
N PHE A 68 -10.80 -1.24 -5.03
CA PHE A 68 -9.57 -1.45 -5.78
C PHE A 68 -9.20 -2.94 -5.90
N SER A 69 -9.38 -3.71 -4.83
CA SER A 69 -9.17 -5.17 -4.87
C SER A 69 -10.06 -5.86 -5.90
N ASP A 70 -11.33 -5.44 -6.00
CA ASP A 70 -12.30 -5.99 -6.95
C ASP A 70 -11.93 -5.60 -8.38
N ALA A 71 -11.51 -4.36 -8.60
CA ALA A 71 -11.03 -3.90 -9.88
C ALA A 71 -9.80 -4.69 -10.37
N ILE A 72 -8.83 -4.95 -9.47
CA ILE A 72 -7.66 -5.79 -9.77
C ILE A 72 -8.11 -7.19 -10.19
N LYS A 73 -8.98 -7.82 -9.41
CA LYS A 73 -9.47 -9.18 -9.69
C LYS A 73 -10.28 -9.28 -10.99
N SER A 74 -10.96 -8.20 -11.38
CA SER A 74 -11.70 -8.15 -12.65
C SER A 74 -10.79 -8.11 -13.87
N ILE A 75 -9.68 -7.38 -13.81
CA ILE A 75 -8.75 -7.21 -14.95
C ILE A 75 -7.63 -8.26 -14.92
N PHE A 76 -7.12 -8.58 -13.73
CA PHE A 76 -6.02 -9.53 -13.49
C PHE A 76 -6.45 -10.56 -12.44
N PRO A 77 -7.26 -11.58 -12.81
CA PRO A 77 -7.91 -12.50 -11.86
C PRO A 77 -6.92 -13.34 -11.04
N GLN A 78 -5.74 -13.62 -11.59
CA GLN A 78 -4.69 -14.40 -10.91
C GLN A 78 -3.83 -13.61 -9.93
N THR A 79 -3.96 -12.27 -9.91
CA THR A 79 -3.17 -11.39 -9.05
C THR A 79 -3.41 -11.67 -7.57
N THR A 80 -2.36 -11.85 -6.80
CA THR A 80 -2.45 -11.77 -5.33
C THR A 80 -2.58 -10.31 -4.91
N VAL A 81 -3.68 -9.97 -4.25
CA VAL A 81 -3.87 -8.63 -3.68
C VAL A 81 -3.29 -8.61 -2.27
N GLN A 82 -2.31 -7.75 -2.06
CA GLN A 82 -1.60 -7.54 -0.82
C GLN A 82 -1.91 -6.16 -0.25
N THR A 83 -2.44 -6.09 0.97
CA THR A 83 -2.55 -4.80 1.66
C THR A 83 -1.17 -4.29 2.06
N CYS A 84 -0.92 -3.02 1.82
CA CYS A 84 0.36 -2.38 2.11
C CYS A 84 0.68 -2.43 3.61
N ILE A 85 1.67 -3.24 3.99
CA ILE A 85 2.13 -3.39 5.38
C ILE A 85 2.59 -2.06 5.96
N VAL A 86 3.29 -1.27 5.17
CA VAL A 86 3.81 0.03 5.61
C VAL A 86 2.68 1.00 5.93
N HIS A 87 1.63 1.00 5.11
CA HIS A 87 0.45 1.83 5.35
C HIS A 87 -0.28 1.38 6.63
N GLN A 88 -0.43 0.08 6.82
CA GLN A 88 -1.01 -0.51 8.03
C GLN A 88 -0.21 -0.12 9.28
N ILE A 89 1.13 -0.21 9.23
CA ILE A 89 2.01 0.22 10.33
C ILE A 89 1.82 1.70 10.65
N ARG A 90 1.83 2.57 9.63
CA ARG A 90 1.64 4.02 9.81
C ARG A 90 0.29 4.36 10.42
N ASN A 91 -0.76 3.68 10.00
CA ASN A 91 -2.08 3.84 10.58
C ASN A 91 -2.12 3.38 12.04
N SER A 92 -1.48 2.25 12.35
CA SER A 92 -1.38 1.72 13.72
C SER A 92 -0.73 2.73 14.68
N ILE A 93 0.41 3.30 14.29
CA ILE A 93 1.19 4.23 15.12
C ILE A 93 0.41 5.49 15.51
N LYS A 94 -0.56 5.92 14.71
CA LYS A 94 -1.40 7.09 15.03
C LYS A 94 -2.23 6.90 16.31
N TYR A 95 -2.53 5.66 16.66
CA TYR A 95 -3.32 5.30 17.85
C TYR A 95 -2.45 4.91 19.05
N VAL A 96 -1.13 4.79 18.86
CA VAL A 96 -0.20 4.40 19.93
C VAL A 96 0.41 5.64 20.58
N ALA A 97 0.30 5.75 21.91
CA ALA A 97 0.88 6.85 22.67
C ALA A 97 2.39 6.97 22.43
N SER A 98 2.90 8.19 22.28
CA SER A 98 4.30 8.46 21.90
C SER A 98 5.33 7.73 22.76
N LYS A 99 5.09 7.63 24.07
CA LYS A 99 5.95 6.89 25.01
C LYS A 99 6.08 5.41 24.71
N ASN A 100 5.05 4.81 24.10
CA ASN A 100 4.97 3.37 23.81
C ASN A 100 5.37 3.02 22.37
N GLN A 101 5.43 4.01 21.46
CA GLN A 101 5.63 3.76 20.02
C GLN A 101 6.88 2.93 19.72
N LYS A 102 8.01 3.24 20.39
CA LYS A 102 9.27 2.52 20.15
C LYS A 102 9.16 1.04 20.52
N THR A 103 8.55 0.73 21.68
CA THR A 103 8.39 -0.64 22.17
C THR A 103 7.34 -1.38 21.35
N PHE A 104 6.21 -0.74 21.08
CA PHE A 104 5.16 -1.29 20.23
C PHE A 104 5.68 -1.65 18.82
N MET A 105 6.45 -0.77 18.20
CA MET A 105 7.05 -1.02 16.89
C MET A 105 8.04 -2.18 16.89
N LYS A 106 8.79 -2.38 18.00
CA LYS A 106 9.68 -3.52 18.13
C LYS A 106 8.88 -4.83 18.14
N ASP A 107 7.78 -4.87 18.88
CA ASP A 107 6.93 -6.05 18.98
C ASP A 107 6.18 -6.28 17.66
N LEU A 108 5.59 -5.25 17.09
CA LEU A 108 4.89 -5.33 15.79
C LEU A 108 5.83 -5.82 14.66
N LYS A 109 7.11 -5.49 14.73
CA LYS A 109 8.11 -5.95 13.77
C LYS A 109 8.24 -7.47 13.74
N GLN A 110 8.07 -8.15 14.87
CA GLN A 110 8.12 -9.62 14.94
C GLN A 110 6.98 -10.23 14.10
N VAL A 111 5.80 -9.59 14.07
CA VAL A 111 4.65 -10.04 13.29
C VAL A 111 4.98 -9.99 11.80
N TYR A 112 5.31 -8.82 11.25
CA TYR A 112 5.45 -8.67 9.80
C TYR A 112 6.81 -9.10 9.23
N GLN A 113 7.79 -9.42 10.06
CA GLN A 113 9.09 -9.96 9.65
C GLN A 113 9.29 -11.41 10.07
N ALA A 114 8.24 -12.10 10.52
CA ALA A 114 8.29 -13.51 10.85
C ALA A 114 8.75 -14.36 9.67
N VAL A 115 9.31 -15.52 9.96
CA VAL A 115 9.83 -16.43 8.92
C VAL A 115 8.72 -17.16 8.16
N SER A 116 7.56 -17.34 8.78
CA SER A 116 6.38 -17.96 8.17
C SER A 116 5.09 -17.27 8.63
N LYS A 117 3.96 -17.60 7.97
CA LYS A 117 2.64 -17.10 8.34
C LYS A 117 2.23 -17.59 9.74
N GLU A 118 2.49 -18.84 10.04
CA GLU A 118 2.19 -19.46 11.33
C GLU A 118 2.95 -18.76 12.47
N GLN A 119 4.25 -18.50 12.28
CA GLN A 119 5.02 -17.72 13.24
C GLN A 119 4.48 -16.30 13.40
N ALA A 120 4.08 -15.65 12.30
CA ALA A 120 3.49 -14.32 12.34
C ALA A 120 2.17 -14.28 13.11
N GLU A 121 1.36 -15.33 13.04
CA GLU A 121 0.10 -15.47 13.80
C GLU A 121 0.39 -15.59 15.29
N VAL A 122 1.39 -16.39 15.69
CA VAL A 122 1.84 -16.47 17.08
C VAL A 122 2.34 -15.10 17.59
N GLU A 123 3.10 -14.37 16.78
CA GLU A 123 3.57 -13.04 17.17
C GLU A 123 2.44 -12.00 17.23
N LEU A 124 1.40 -12.16 16.40
CA LEU A 124 0.18 -11.33 16.48
C LEU A 124 -0.61 -11.63 17.76
N ASP A 125 -0.70 -12.89 18.19
CA ASP A 125 -1.29 -13.27 19.46
C ASP A 125 -0.50 -12.67 20.65
N ASN A 126 0.82 -12.73 20.62
CA ASN A 126 1.70 -12.11 21.61
C ASN A 126 1.52 -10.59 21.67
N LEU A 127 1.38 -9.95 20.50
CA LEU A 127 1.11 -8.52 20.39
C LEU A 127 -0.23 -8.15 21.02
N GLU A 128 -1.27 -8.96 20.77
CA GLU A 128 -2.61 -8.77 21.35
C GLU A 128 -2.60 -8.96 22.87
N LEU A 129 -1.96 -10.01 23.38
CA LEU A 129 -1.82 -10.24 24.82
C LEU A 129 -1.15 -9.06 25.53
N LYS A 130 -0.15 -8.44 24.90
CA LYS A 130 0.61 -7.36 25.50
C LYS A 130 -0.05 -5.99 25.38
N TRP A 131 -0.72 -5.72 24.24
CA TRP A 131 -1.16 -4.39 23.86
C TRP A 131 -2.66 -4.28 23.58
N GLY A 132 -3.40 -5.41 23.66
CA GLY A 132 -4.81 -5.44 23.28
C GLY A 132 -5.71 -4.57 24.15
N GLU A 133 -5.42 -4.49 25.46
CA GLU A 133 -6.18 -3.61 26.37
C GLU A 133 -5.89 -2.12 26.09
N ASP A 134 -4.61 -1.78 25.86
CA ASP A 134 -4.19 -0.40 25.61
C ASP A 134 -4.58 0.11 24.21
N TYR A 135 -4.50 -0.76 23.18
CA TYR A 135 -4.69 -0.39 21.77
C TYR A 135 -5.62 -1.35 21.01
N PRO A 136 -6.85 -1.58 21.47
CA PRO A 136 -7.77 -2.57 20.88
C PRO A 136 -8.09 -2.26 19.41
N ILE A 137 -8.16 -0.98 19.02
CA ILE A 137 -8.41 -0.54 17.63
C ILE A 137 -7.30 -1.01 16.71
N VAL A 138 -6.05 -0.95 17.16
CA VAL A 138 -4.88 -1.38 16.36
C VAL A 138 -4.92 -2.89 16.17
N ILE A 139 -5.09 -3.64 17.25
CA ILE A 139 -5.14 -5.11 17.20
C ILE A 139 -6.29 -5.58 16.30
N LYS A 140 -7.50 -5.02 16.52
CA LYS A 140 -8.65 -5.32 15.67
C LYS A 140 -8.36 -5.05 14.18
N SER A 141 -7.73 -3.92 13.87
CA SER A 141 -7.38 -3.58 12.48
C SER A 141 -6.43 -4.59 11.84
N TRP A 142 -5.44 -5.12 12.59
CA TRP A 142 -4.56 -6.17 12.10
C TRP A 142 -5.30 -7.50 11.90
N ARG A 143 -6.16 -7.89 12.84
CA ARG A 143 -6.97 -9.12 12.74
C ARG A 143 -7.95 -9.07 11.55
N ASP A 144 -8.73 -8.00 11.45
CA ASP A 144 -9.74 -7.85 10.38
C ASP A 144 -9.13 -7.86 8.96
N ASN A 145 -7.88 -7.41 8.83
CA ASN A 145 -7.18 -7.36 7.54
C ASN A 145 -6.13 -8.48 7.37
N TRP A 146 -6.06 -9.44 8.29
CA TRP A 146 -4.96 -10.40 8.37
C TRP A 146 -4.76 -11.19 7.09
N ASP A 147 -5.81 -11.70 6.47
CA ASP A 147 -5.71 -12.48 5.24
C ASP A 147 -5.01 -11.69 4.11
N LYS A 148 -5.37 -10.41 3.95
CA LYS A 148 -4.76 -9.54 2.94
C LYS A 148 -3.38 -9.03 3.36
N LEU A 149 -3.13 -8.88 4.67
CA LEU A 149 -1.83 -8.46 5.20
C LEU A 149 -0.81 -9.60 5.15
N SER A 150 -1.25 -10.84 5.36
CA SER A 150 -0.37 -12.03 5.43
C SER A 150 -0.16 -12.72 4.08
N ALA A 151 -0.80 -12.27 3.00
CA ALA A 151 -0.74 -12.91 1.69
C ALA A 151 0.71 -13.03 1.16
N TYR A 152 1.61 -12.13 1.50
CA TYR A 152 3.02 -12.14 1.05
C TYR A 152 3.86 -13.27 1.66
N PHE A 153 3.43 -13.91 2.74
CA PHE A 153 4.20 -15.02 3.34
C PHE A 153 4.36 -16.23 2.42
N GLN A 154 3.50 -16.38 1.41
CA GLN A 154 3.64 -17.44 0.40
C GLN A 154 4.83 -17.25 -0.55
N TYR A 155 5.48 -16.10 -0.52
CA TYR A 155 6.58 -15.76 -1.43
C TYR A 155 7.94 -15.87 -0.74
N SER A 156 9.00 -15.95 -1.56
CA SER A 156 10.38 -15.97 -1.08
C SER A 156 10.76 -14.70 -0.31
N ASP A 157 11.76 -14.80 0.55
CA ASP A 157 12.23 -13.69 1.39
C ASP A 157 12.61 -12.44 0.59
N GLY A 158 13.19 -12.60 -0.60
CA GLY A 158 13.49 -11.48 -1.49
C GLY A 158 12.26 -10.71 -1.94
N ILE A 159 11.19 -11.42 -2.34
CA ILE A 159 9.91 -10.81 -2.72
C ILE A 159 9.25 -10.16 -1.48
N ARG A 160 9.24 -10.86 -0.35
CA ARG A 160 8.68 -10.31 0.90
C ARG A 160 9.33 -9.00 1.29
N LYS A 161 10.66 -8.89 1.21
CA LYS A 161 11.40 -7.64 1.49
C LYS A 161 10.95 -6.49 0.59
N MET A 162 10.67 -6.73 -0.67
CA MET A 162 10.15 -5.70 -1.57
C MET A 162 8.76 -5.20 -1.16
N ILE A 163 7.92 -6.07 -0.61
CA ILE A 163 6.54 -5.76 -0.21
C ILE A 163 6.49 -4.89 1.06
N TYR A 164 7.28 -5.23 2.08
CA TYR A 164 7.24 -4.49 3.35
C TYR A 164 8.29 -3.37 3.46
N THR A 165 9.03 -3.07 2.39
CA THR A 165 9.93 -1.91 2.36
C THR A 165 9.32 -0.75 1.57
N THR A 166 9.34 0.45 2.16
CA THR A 166 8.78 1.67 1.58
C THR A 166 9.58 2.27 0.43
N ASN A 167 10.80 1.76 0.20
CA ASN A 167 11.81 2.46 -0.58
C ASN A 167 11.41 2.80 -2.02
N THR A 168 10.54 1.99 -2.65
CA THR A 168 10.16 2.20 -4.06
C THR A 168 9.22 3.40 -4.22
N VAL A 169 8.06 3.37 -3.58
CA VAL A 169 7.03 4.41 -3.73
C VAL A 169 7.46 5.72 -3.08
N GLU A 170 8.07 5.64 -1.88
CA GLU A 170 8.56 6.84 -1.18
C GLU A 170 9.72 7.51 -1.90
N GLY A 171 10.65 6.73 -2.44
CA GLY A 171 11.74 7.24 -3.25
C GLY A 171 11.22 7.99 -4.48
N TYR A 172 10.22 7.44 -5.16
CA TYR A 172 9.56 8.07 -6.30
C TYR A 172 8.83 9.36 -5.87
N HIS A 173 8.01 9.33 -4.82
CA HIS A 173 7.34 10.53 -4.31
C HIS A 173 8.32 11.63 -3.90
N ARG A 174 9.49 11.26 -3.37
CA ARG A 174 10.55 12.22 -3.03
C ARG A 174 11.10 12.92 -4.28
N GLN A 175 11.30 12.18 -5.38
CA GLN A 175 11.72 12.77 -6.65
C GLN A 175 10.65 13.71 -7.24
N ILE A 176 9.39 13.28 -7.26
CA ILE A 176 8.29 14.16 -7.69
C ILE A 176 8.26 15.44 -6.86
N ARG A 177 8.37 15.35 -5.54
CA ARG A 177 8.35 16.52 -4.65
C ARG A 177 9.49 17.50 -4.92
N LYS A 178 10.69 17.06 -5.34
CA LYS A 178 11.78 17.98 -5.72
C LYS A 178 11.36 18.90 -6.85
N VAL A 179 10.57 18.40 -7.81
CA VAL A 179 10.14 19.17 -8.98
C VAL A 179 8.87 19.97 -8.70
N THR A 180 7.97 19.44 -7.83
CA THR A 180 6.63 19.98 -7.65
C THR A 180 6.50 20.93 -6.44
N LYS A 181 7.41 20.83 -5.45
CA LYS A 181 7.30 21.56 -4.18
C LYS A 181 7.24 23.08 -4.37
N ASN A 182 7.94 23.60 -5.36
CA ASN A 182 8.03 25.04 -5.64
C ASN A 182 6.92 25.53 -6.60
N LYS A 183 6.08 24.65 -7.11
CA LYS A 183 4.95 25.00 -7.99
C LYS A 183 3.66 25.02 -7.18
N GLY A 184 3.05 26.18 -7.06
CA GLY A 184 1.79 26.35 -6.32
C GLY A 184 0.60 25.68 -7.04
N VAL A 185 0.55 25.80 -8.37
CA VAL A 185 -0.51 25.25 -9.23
C VAL A 185 0.09 24.74 -10.54
N PHE A 186 -0.44 23.63 -11.05
CA PHE A 186 -0.13 23.09 -12.37
C PHE A 186 -1.25 23.47 -13.34
N THR A 187 -0.89 23.99 -14.50
CA THR A 187 -1.77 24.28 -15.63
C THR A 187 -1.95 23.06 -16.52
#